data_ccddbca1bbeb0e95cedbcd0be8d27ee1
#
_entry.id   ccddbca1bbeb0e95cedbcd0be8d27ee1
#
_cell.length_a   1.000
_cell.length_b   1.000
_cell.length_c   1.000
_cell.angle_alpha   90.00
_cell.angle_beta   90.00
_cell.angle_gamma   90.00
#
_symmetry.space_group_name_H-M   'P 1'
#
loop_
_entity.id
_entity.type
_entity.pdbx_description
1 polymer ?
#
loop_
_entity_poly.entity_id
_entity_poly.type
_entity_poly.pdbx_seq_one_letter_code
_entity_poly.pdbx_strand_id
1 'polypeptide(L)'
;MRPDSTIARKIETVRGAKKNKTRLTVFVTVNSDGSDKRRAWLINKSKTPVAFRKAKINPDNWPIVYKSNKKAWMLSGIWYEFLGKLNEDMKAQGRHIALVTDNAPTHHPPEKPPIEYTGPKPSVLDHITLFYLPPNTTAWLQPLDAGIIRYLNAGYRRRYVTHIGHQQKFRLHHMRQP
;
A
#
# COMPACT_ATOMS: atom_id res chain seq x y z
N MET A 1 2.24 3.96 -6.66
CA MET A 1 3.32 4.16 -7.65
C MET A 1 2.95 5.29 -8.60
N ARG A 2 3.82 6.28 -8.79
CA ARG A 2 3.69 7.24 -9.88
C ARG A 2 4.34 6.65 -11.14
N PRO A 3 3.83 6.92 -12.35
CA PRO A 3 4.54 6.51 -13.55
C PRO A 3 5.91 7.18 -13.59
N ASP A 4 6.95 6.41 -13.86
CA ASP A 4 8.35 6.89 -13.95
C ASP A 4 8.61 7.75 -15.19
N SER A 5 7.62 7.86 -16.09
CA SER A 5 7.72 8.59 -17.35
C SER A 5 6.93 9.89 -17.30
N THR A 6 7.51 10.94 -17.85
CA THR A 6 6.84 12.23 -18.06
C THR A 6 5.84 12.10 -19.21
N ILE A 7 4.62 12.60 -19.03
CA ILE A 7 3.63 12.69 -20.10
C ILE A 7 3.96 13.94 -20.91
N ALA A 8 4.71 13.76 -22.00
CA ALA A 8 5.02 14.79 -22.98
C ALA A 8 4.82 14.22 -24.38
N ARG A 9 4.54 15.09 -25.36
CA ARG A 9 4.56 14.68 -26.76
C ARG A 9 5.98 14.27 -27.14
N LYS A 10 6.12 13.25 -28.00
CA LYS A 10 7.39 12.64 -28.40
C LYS A 10 8.44 13.64 -28.96
N ILE A 11 8.03 14.86 -29.29
CA ILE A 11 8.87 15.93 -29.89
C ILE A 11 9.23 17.03 -28.86
N GLU A 12 8.63 17.03 -27.67
CA GLU A 12 8.90 18.05 -26.65
C GLU A 12 9.97 17.60 -25.68
N THR A 13 11.12 18.27 -25.69
CA THR A 13 12.14 18.14 -24.66
C THR A 13 11.66 18.86 -23.39
N VAL A 14 11.15 18.12 -22.41
CA VAL A 14 10.74 18.67 -21.11
C VAL A 14 11.98 18.96 -20.28
N ARG A 15 12.49 20.20 -20.34
CA ARG A 15 13.58 20.68 -19.48
C ARG A 15 13.06 20.80 -18.04
N GLY A 16 13.79 20.25 -17.07
CA GLY A 16 13.51 20.45 -15.64
C GLY A 16 12.45 19.52 -15.00
N ALA A 17 12.00 18.48 -15.67
CA ALA A 17 11.12 17.48 -15.07
C ALA A 17 11.84 16.71 -13.94
N LYS A 18 11.68 17.15 -12.69
CA LYS A 18 12.19 16.41 -11.53
C LYS A 18 11.41 15.12 -11.37
N LYS A 19 12.08 13.97 -11.44
CA LYS A 19 11.50 12.69 -11.04
C LYS A 19 11.07 12.76 -9.58
N ASN A 20 9.77 12.69 -9.31
CA ASN A 20 9.29 12.68 -7.95
C ASN A 20 9.49 11.28 -7.36
N LYS A 21 10.50 11.16 -6.52
CA LYS A 21 10.86 9.92 -5.81
C LYS A 21 10.02 9.65 -4.57
N THR A 22 8.87 10.31 -4.41
CA THR A 22 8.01 10.07 -3.25
C THR A 22 7.44 8.65 -3.32
N ARG A 23 7.73 7.86 -2.31
CA ARG A 23 7.25 6.50 -2.16
C ARG A 23 5.92 6.48 -1.43
N LEU A 24 5.07 5.57 -1.85
CA LEU A 24 3.85 5.16 -1.19
C LEU A 24 3.80 3.63 -1.25
N THR A 25 3.63 2.98 -0.11
CA THR A 25 3.46 1.53 -0.06
C THR A 25 1.98 1.22 0.14
N VAL A 26 1.46 0.32 -0.68
CA VAL A 26 0.11 -0.24 -0.55
C VAL A 26 0.28 -1.72 -0.21
N PHE A 27 -0.27 -2.12 0.93
CA PHE A 27 -0.32 -3.50 1.35
C PHE A 27 -1.76 -3.99 1.24
N VAL A 28 -1.95 -5.10 0.56
CA VAL A 28 -3.26 -5.69 0.26
C VAL A 28 -3.28 -7.16 0.68
N THR A 29 -4.44 -7.60 1.14
CA THR A 29 -4.70 -8.99 1.54
C THR A 29 -6.04 -9.40 0.99
N VAL A 30 -6.10 -10.59 0.41
CA VAL A 30 -7.30 -11.20 -0.14
C VAL A 30 -7.30 -12.69 0.18
N ASN A 31 -8.46 -13.31 0.23
CA ASN A 31 -8.54 -14.77 0.28
C ASN A 31 -8.44 -15.37 -1.13
N SER A 32 -8.36 -16.69 -1.22
CA SER A 32 -8.06 -17.41 -2.47
C SER A 32 -9.12 -17.22 -3.55
N ASP A 33 -10.39 -17.09 -3.18
CA ASP A 33 -11.52 -16.92 -4.11
C ASP A 33 -11.93 -15.44 -4.33
N GLY A 34 -11.29 -14.50 -3.61
CA GLY A 34 -11.57 -13.07 -3.70
C GLY A 34 -12.88 -12.61 -3.05
N SER A 35 -13.56 -13.47 -2.31
CA SER A 35 -14.79 -13.12 -1.57
C SER A 35 -14.51 -12.23 -0.36
N ASP A 36 -13.41 -12.46 0.37
CA ASP A 36 -12.99 -11.65 1.52
C ASP A 36 -11.89 -10.67 1.11
N LYS A 37 -12.27 -9.42 0.91
CA LYS A 37 -11.37 -8.32 0.54
C LYS A 37 -11.10 -7.45 1.75
N ARG A 38 -9.97 -7.65 2.38
CA ARG A 38 -9.57 -6.85 3.53
C ARG A 38 -9.29 -5.40 3.18
N ARG A 39 -9.48 -4.50 4.14
CA ARG A 39 -9.09 -3.09 3.98
C ARG A 39 -7.61 -3.01 3.64
N ALA A 40 -7.27 -2.34 2.53
CA ALA A 40 -5.89 -2.11 2.16
C ALA A 40 -5.20 -1.19 3.17
N TRP A 41 -3.91 -1.41 3.41
CA TRP A 41 -3.08 -0.54 4.22
C TRP A 41 -2.25 0.37 3.33
N LEU A 42 -2.27 1.65 3.63
CA LEU A 42 -1.54 2.68 2.89
C LEU A 42 -0.47 3.29 3.79
N ILE A 43 0.79 3.12 3.42
CA ILE A 43 1.92 3.61 4.21
C ILE A 43 2.61 4.74 3.48
N ASN A 44 2.68 5.91 4.10
CA ASN A 44 3.23 7.13 3.52
C ASN A 44 4.31 7.74 4.43
N LYS A 45 5.03 8.75 3.96
CA LYS A 45 5.99 9.52 4.77
C LYS A 45 5.29 10.52 5.68
N SER A 46 4.26 11.18 5.20
CA SER A 46 3.55 12.21 5.95
C SER A 46 2.48 11.62 6.84
N LYS A 47 2.44 11.98 8.11
CA LYS A 47 1.35 11.65 9.03
C LYS A 47 0.04 12.32 8.59
N THR A 48 0.13 13.58 8.12
CA THR A 48 -1.02 14.36 7.67
C THR A 48 -0.75 14.96 6.29
N PRO A 49 -0.98 14.24 5.20
CA PRO A 49 -0.78 14.75 3.85
C PRO A 49 -1.58 16.04 3.60
N VAL A 50 -1.00 16.95 2.81
CA VAL A 50 -1.68 18.19 2.42
C VAL A 50 -3.03 17.90 1.75
N ALA A 51 -3.12 16.83 0.97
CA ALA A 51 -4.37 16.41 0.34
C ALA A 51 -5.47 16.10 1.37
N PHE A 52 -5.13 15.43 2.49
CA PHE A 52 -6.09 15.12 3.55
C PHE A 52 -6.59 16.38 4.23
N ARG A 53 -5.68 17.32 4.55
CA ARG A 53 -6.06 18.60 5.16
C ARG A 53 -6.97 19.43 4.24
N LYS A 54 -6.62 19.53 2.94
CA LYS A 54 -7.41 20.29 1.96
C LYS A 54 -8.79 19.68 1.74
N ALA A 55 -8.89 18.36 1.71
CA ALA A 55 -10.15 17.65 1.51
C ALA A 55 -10.91 17.36 2.82
N LYS A 56 -10.39 17.81 3.97
CA LYS A 56 -10.95 17.55 5.32
C LYS A 56 -11.19 16.05 5.57
N ILE A 57 -10.30 15.19 5.06
CA ILE A 57 -10.39 13.74 5.20
C ILE A 57 -9.86 13.34 6.58
N ASN A 58 -10.68 12.63 7.36
CA ASN A 58 -10.22 11.87 8.51
C ASN A 58 -9.77 10.48 8.04
N PRO A 59 -8.46 10.12 8.19
CA PRO A 59 -7.96 8.81 7.78
C PRO A 59 -8.66 7.63 8.47
N ASP A 60 -9.17 7.80 9.68
CA ASP A 60 -9.82 6.73 10.45
C ASP A 60 -11.16 6.32 9.83
N ASN A 61 -11.84 7.24 9.15
CA ASN A 61 -13.10 6.99 8.44
C ASN A 61 -12.90 6.52 6.99
N TRP A 62 -11.67 6.33 6.58
CA TRP A 62 -11.37 5.89 5.21
C TRP A 62 -11.58 4.38 5.03
N PRO A 63 -11.91 3.93 3.81
CA PRO A 63 -12.01 2.50 3.50
C PRO A 63 -10.65 1.79 3.45
N ILE A 64 -9.58 2.47 3.90
CA ILE A 64 -8.22 1.94 4.01
C ILE A 64 -7.66 2.24 5.39
N VAL A 65 -6.66 1.47 5.82
CA VAL A 65 -5.89 1.74 7.05
C VAL A 65 -4.69 2.62 6.67
N TYR A 66 -4.62 3.82 7.22
CA TYR A 66 -3.53 4.75 6.92
C TYR A 66 -2.43 4.67 7.98
N LYS A 67 -1.19 4.53 7.54
CA LYS A 67 0.01 4.53 8.39
C LYS A 67 1.07 5.47 7.82
N SER A 68 2.00 5.90 8.67
CA SER A 68 3.10 6.75 8.24
C SER A 68 4.40 6.41 8.94
N ASN A 69 5.50 6.47 8.21
CA ASN A 69 6.86 6.44 8.75
C ASN A 69 7.84 7.13 7.78
N LYS A 70 9.03 7.47 8.28
CA LYS A 70 10.05 8.23 7.53
C LYS A 70 10.39 7.65 6.14
N LYS A 71 10.34 6.33 5.98
CA LYS A 71 10.69 5.63 4.73
C LYS A 71 9.48 5.30 3.87
N ALA A 72 8.25 5.43 4.39
CA ALA A 72 7.01 4.93 3.79
C ALA A 72 7.10 3.43 3.43
N TRP A 73 7.70 2.64 4.30
CA TRP A 73 7.90 1.21 4.13
C TRP A 73 7.02 0.41 5.08
N MET A 74 6.74 -0.85 4.73
CA MET A 74 6.29 -1.82 5.70
C MET A 74 7.41 -2.01 6.74
N LEU A 75 7.08 -1.86 8.01
CA LEU A 75 7.95 -2.12 9.15
C LEU A 75 7.36 -3.26 9.97
N SER A 76 8.20 -3.98 10.71
CA SER A 76 7.76 -5.11 11.55
C SER A 76 6.64 -4.73 12.51
N GLY A 77 6.65 -3.52 13.09
CA GLY A 77 5.55 -3.05 13.95
C GLY A 77 4.21 -2.91 13.22
N ILE A 78 4.22 -2.46 11.95
CA ILE A 78 3.00 -2.37 11.12
C ILE A 78 2.53 -3.78 10.73
N TRP A 79 3.47 -4.68 10.45
CA TRP A 79 3.19 -6.09 10.15
C TRP A 79 2.52 -6.79 11.35
N TYR A 80 3.06 -6.64 12.55
CA TYR A 80 2.48 -7.24 13.76
C TYR A 80 1.14 -6.63 14.13
N GLU A 81 0.95 -5.33 13.94
CA GLU A 81 -0.37 -4.70 14.11
C GLU A 81 -1.41 -5.29 13.15
N PHE A 82 -1.01 -5.51 11.89
CA PHE A 82 -1.88 -6.15 10.90
C PHE A 82 -2.23 -7.58 11.32
N LEU A 83 -1.24 -8.39 11.70
CA LEU A 83 -1.46 -9.76 12.12
C LEU A 83 -2.36 -9.85 13.36
N GLY A 84 -2.14 -8.99 14.35
CA GLY A 84 -2.98 -8.95 15.55
C GLY A 84 -4.43 -8.65 15.22
N LYS A 85 -4.69 -7.60 14.42
CA LYS A 85 -6.06 -7.26 13.98
C LYS A 85 -6.73 -8.38 13.17
N LEU A 86 -5.98 -8.98 12.26
CA LEU A 86 -6.49 -10.09 11.48
C LEU A 86 -6.82 -11.30 12.36
N ASN A 87 -5.97 -11.60 13.34
CA ASN A 87 -6.19 -12.69 14.28
C ASN A 87 -7.45 -12.47 15.13
N GLU A 88 -7.65 -11.26 15.65
CA GLU A 88 -8.86 -10.86 16.38
C GLU A 88 -10.11 -11.00 15.51
N ASP A 89 -10.05 -10.56 14.25
CA ASP A 89 -11.15 -10.68 13.30
C ASP A 89 -11.49 -12.15 13.02
N MET A 90 -10.47 -13.00 12.86
CA MET A 90 -10.68 -14.45 12.63
C MET A 90 -11.26 -15.12 13.87
N LYS A 91 -10.77 -14.76 15.04
CA LYS A 91 -11.30 -15.23 16.32
C LYS A 91 -12.77 -14.85 16.50
N ALA A 92 -13.14 -13.60 16.23
CA ALA A 92 -14.53 -13.15 16.31
C ALA A 92 -15.47 -13.88 15.35
N GLN A 93 -14.94 -14.39 14.23
CA GLN A 93 -15.68 -15.18 13.25
C GLN A 93 -15.62 -16.70 13.51
N GLY A 94 -14.89 -17.16 14.54
CA GLY A 94 -14.66 -18.59 14.80
C GLY A 94 -13.90 -19.30 13.66
N ARG A 95 -13.07 -18.57 12.89
CA ARG A 95 -12.35 -19.08 11.72
C ARG A 95 -10.88 -19.24 12.01
N HIS A 96 -10.29 -20.32 11.50
CA HIS A 96 -8.86 -20.51 11.41
C HIS A 96 -8.43 -20.38 9.95
N ILE A 97 -7.36 -19.63 9.69
CA ILE A 97 -6.86 -19.39 8.33
C ILE A 97 -5.38 -19.70 8.19
N ALA A 98 -4.99 -20.07 6.98
CA ALA A 98 -3.61 -20.09 6.51
C ALA A 98 -3.33 -18.76 5.80
N LEU A 99 -2.39 -17.97 6.30
CA LEU A 99 -1.94 -16.73 5.67
C LEU A 99 -0.62 -16.97 4.93
N VAL A 100 -0.68 -16.93 3.59
CA VAL A 100 0.50 -17.04 2.74
C VAL A 100 1.11 -15.67 2.54
N THR A 101 2.38 -15.51 2.83
CA THR A 101 3.12 -14.25 2.70
C THR A 101 4.48 -14.47 2.05
N ASP A 102 5.08 -13.39 1.54
CA ASP A 102 6.45 -13.41 1.07
C ASP A 102 7.46 -13.44 2.24
N ASN A 103 8.71 -13.70 1.92
CA ASN A 103 9.79 -13.76 2.90
C ASN A 103 10.51 -12.40 3.04
N ALA A 104 9.74 -11.30 3.05
CA ALA A 104 10.31 -9.96 3.21
C ALA A 104 10.95 -9.80 4.60
N PRO A 105 12.05 -9.03 4.72
CA PRO A 105 12.78 -8.85 5.99
C PRO A 105 11.94 -8.26 7.14
N THR A 106 10.76 -7.73 6.86
CA THR A 106 9.85 -7.17 7.87
C THR A 106 8.69 -8.10 8.22
N HIS A 107 8.53 -9.22 7.52
CA HIS A 107 7.44 -10.18 7.71
C HIS A 107 7.84 -11.35 8.62
N HIS A 108 8.62 -11.08 9.66
CA HIS A 108 8.98 -12.11 10.64
C HIS A 108 7.76 -12.63 11.41
N PRO A 109 7.78 -13.92 11.81
CA PRO A 109 6.74 -14.47 12.67
C PRO A 109 6.77 -13.80 14.06
N PRO A 110 5.60 -13.63 14.72
CA PRO A 110 5.52 -12.98 16.02
C PRO A 110 6.36 -13.63 17.12
N GLU A 111 6.61 -14.93 17.03
CA GLU A 111 7.39 -15.72 17.98
C GLU A 111 8.90 -15.42 17.90
N LYS A 112 9.34 -14.90 16.74
CA LYS A 112 10.75 -14.59 16.46
C LYS A 112 10.86 -13.21 15.81
N PRO A 113 10.57 -12.12 16.54
CA PRO A 113 10.74 -10.78 15.99
C PRO A 113 12.23 -10.50 15.69
N PRO A 114 12.53 -9.63 14.72
CA PRO A 114 13.91 -9.24 14.43
C PRO A 114 14.56 -8.58 15.67
N ILE A 115 15.88 -8.74 15.79
CA ILE A 115 16.65 -8.19 16.94
C ILE A 115 16.47 -6.67 17.07
N GLU A 116 16.33 -5.97 15.96
CA GLU A 116 16.14 -4.51 15.91
C GLU A 116 14.72 -4.07 16.26
N TYR A 117 13.81 -5.01 16.51
CA TYR A 117 12.43 -4.69 16.85
C TYR A 117 12.32 -4.24 18.31
N THR A 118 12.03 -2.97 18.52
CA THR A 118 11.88 -2.34 19.84
C THR A 118 10.42 -2.01 20.19
N GLY A 119 9.47 -2.47 19.39
CA GLY A 119 8.05 -2.23 19.61
C GLY A 119 7.43 -3.12 20.70
N PRO A 120 6.12 -3.01 20.92
CA PRO A 120 5.39 -3.86 21.83
C PRO A 120 5.53 -5.34 21.45
N LYS A 121 5.50 -6.23 22.46
CA LYS A 121 5.51 -7.69 22.21
C LYS A 121 4.38 -8.05 21.24
N PRO A 122 4.68 -8.74 20.12
CA PRO A 122 3.65 -9.15 19.17
C PRO A 122 2.62 -10.07 19.81
N SER A 123 1.39 -9.99 19.34
CA SER A 123 0.30 -10.87 19.78
C SER A 123 0.57 -12.30 19.36
N VAL A 124 0.16 -13.25 20.21
CA VAL A 124 0.14 -14.66 19.83
C VAL A 124 -0.95 -14.88 18.79
N LEU A 125 -0.64 -15.62 17.74
CA LEU A 125 -1.59 -15.99 16.68
C LEU A 125 -2.20 -17.35 16.99
N ASP A 126 -3.45 -17.36 17.40
CA ASP A 126 -4.21 -18.59 17.71
C ASP A 126 -5.19 -18.99 16.58
N HIS A 127 -5.51 -18.06 15.68
CA HIS A 127 -6.45 -18.26 14.56
C HIS A 127 -5.78 -18.09 13.18
N ILE A 128 -4.48 -17.79 13.14
CA ILE A 128 -3.71 -17.64 11.90
C ILE A 128 -2.48 -18.54 11.95
N THR A 129 -2.30 -19.34 10.89
CA THR A 129 -1.05 -20.06 10.63
C THR A 129 -0.32 -19.36 9.49
N LEU A 130 0.92 -18.93 9.72
CA LEU A 130 1.73 -18.25 8.72
C LEU A 130 2.47 -19.27 7.83
N PHE A 131 2.37 -19.08 6.52
CA PHE A 131 3.11 -19.82 5.51
C PHE A 131 3.95 -18.85 4.69
N TYR A 132 5.26 -19.07 4.69
CA TYR A 132 6.20 -18.25 3.93
C TYR A 132 6.50 -18.89 2.59
N LEU A 133 6.44 -18.09 1.52
CA LEU A 133 6.87 -18.52 0.21
C LEU A 133 8.39 -18.79 0.21
N PRO A 134 8.87 -19.82 -0.52
CA PRO A 134 10.30 -20.05 -0.63
C PRO A 134 11.04 -18.82 -1.15
N PRO A 135 12.32 -18.63 -0.79
CA PRO A 135 13.12 -17.52 -1.30
C PRO A 135 13.11 -17.46 -2.83
N ASN A 136 13.05 -16.26 -3.40
CA ASN A 136 13.07 -15.98 -4.84
C ASN A 136 11.88 -16.55 -5.65
N THR A 137 10.80 -16.96 -5.01
CA THR A 137 9.61 -17.48 -5.69
C THR A 137 8.44 -16.49 -5.75
N THR A 138 8.57 -15.32 -5.13
CA THR A 138 7.51 -14.29 -5.02
C THR A 138 6.90 -13.95 -6.38
N ALA A 139 7.72 -13.73 -7.41
CA ALA A 139 7.26 -13.38 -8.75
C ALA A 139 6.38 -14.45 -9.42
N TRP A 140 6.49 -15.71 -8.99
CA TRP A 140 5.81 -16.86 -9.61
C TRP A 140 4.69 -17.42 -8.75
N LEU A 141 4.87 -17.41 -7.44
CA LEU A 141 3.96 -18.08 -6.50
C LEU A 141 3.09 -17.12 -5.71
N GLN A 142 3.42 -15.80 -5.67
CA GLN A 142 2.59 -14.83 -4.95
C GLN A 142 1.37 -14.44 -5.79
N PRO A 143 0.15 -14.85 -5.39
CA PRO A 143 -1.06 -14.59 -6.19
C PRO A 143 -1.31 -13.10 -6.45
N LEU A 144 -0.90 -12.24 -5.51
CA LEU A 144 -1.03 -10.79 -5.64
C LEU A 144 -0.21 -10.22 -6.79
N ASP A 145 1.01 -10.74 -7.01
CA ASP A 145 1.91 -10.31 -8.10
C ASP A 145 1.45 -10.85 -9.46
N ALA A 146 0.75 -11.98 -9.49
CA ALA A 146 0.26 -12.60 -10.73
C ALA A 146 -0.74 -11.72 -11.51
N GLY A 147 -1.44 -10.80 -10.85
CA GLY A 147 -2.40 -9.94 -11.56
C GLY A 147 -3.01 -8.82 -10.74
N ILE A 148 -3.25 -9.02 -9.45
CA ILE A 148 -3.97 -8.08 -8.58
C ILE A 148 -3.22 -6.74 -8.47
N ILE A 149 -1.92 -6.79 -8.21
CA ILE A 149 -1.07 -5.59 -8.12
C ILE A 149 -0.99 -4.88 -9.47
N ARG A 150 -0.88 -5.62 -10.58
CA ARG A 150 -0.89 -5.04 -11.93
C ARG A 150 -2.21 -4.33 -12.24
N TYR A 151 -3.34 -4.92 -11.88
CA TYR A 151 -4.66 -4.31 -12.05
C TYR A 151 -4.82 -3.04 -11.20
N LEU A 152 -4.42 -3.09 -9.93
CA LEU A 152 -4.40 -1.94 -9.01
C LEU A 152 -3.57 -0.79 -9.60
N ASN A 153 -2.36 -1.09 -10.07
CA ASN A 153 -1.46 -0.11 -10.69
C ASN A 153 -2.05 0.50 -11.97
N ALA A 154 -2.70 -0.30 -12.81
CA ALA A 154 -3.36 0.19 -14.01
C ALA A 154 -4.52 1.15 -13.68
N GLY A 155 -5.36 0.79 -12.72
CA GLY A 155 -6.44 1.63 -12.22
C GLY A 155 -5.95 2.95 -11.62
N TYR A 156 -4.89 2.88 -10.80
CA TYR A 156 -4.24 4.07 -10.25
C TYR A 156 -3.68 4.99 -11.33
N ARG A 157 -2.94 4.45 -12.31
CA ARG A 157 -2.38 5.23 -13.42
C ARG A 157 -3.45 5.92 -14.25
N ARG A 158 -4.55 5.23 -14.57
CA ARG A 158 -5.68 5.81 -15.30
C ARG A 158 -6.23 7.02 -14.56
N ARG A 159 -6.56 6.88 -13.28
CA ARG A 159 -7.09 7.98 -12.45
C ARG A 159 -6.11 9.14 -12.29
N TYR A 160 -4.82 8.82 -12.15
CA TYR A 160 -3.76 9.83 -12.04
C TYR A 160 -3.64 10.67 -13.31
N VAL A 161 -3.64 10.05 -14.49
CA VAL A 161 -3.59 10.75 -15.79
C VAL A 161 -4.83 11.63 -15.98
N THR A 162 -6.02 11.11 -15.69
CA THR A 162 -7.26 11.88 -15.73
C THR A 162 -7.20 13.11 -14.83
N HIS A 163 -6.74 12.94 -13.60
CA HIS A 163 -6.62 14.05 -12.63
C HIS A 163 -5.66 15.15 -13.11
N ILE A 164 -4.48 14.77 -13.66
CA ILE A 164 -3.54 15.74 -14.23
C ILE A 164 -4.15 16.46 -15.43
N GLY A 165 -4.82 15.75 -16.32
CA GLY A 165 -5.49 16.34 -17.49
C GLY A 165 -6.52 17.40 -17.08
N HIS A 166 -7.32 17.15 -16.06
CA HIS A 166 -8.26 18.13 -15.51
C HIS A 166 -7.55 19.36 -14.92
N GLN A 167 -6.48 19.17 -14.17
CA GLN A 167 -5.72 20.29 -13.60
C GLN A 167 -5.07 21.17 -14.67
N GLN A 168 -4.55 20.57 -15.74
CA GLN A 168 -3.97 21.32 -16.86
C GLN A 168 -5.04 22.13 -17.61
N LYS A 169 -6.21 21.56 -17.88
CA LYS A 169 -7.33 22.28 -18.51
C LYS A 169 -7.77 23.47 -17.65
N PHE A 170 -7.85 23.32 -16.32
CA PHE A 170 -8.21 24.38 -15.40
C PHE A 170 -7.20 25.54 -15.40
N ARG A 171 -5.89 25.23 -15.41
CA ARG A 171 -4.83 26.24 -15.51
C ARG A 171 -4.89 27.00 -16.82
N LEU A 172 -5.06 26.34 -17.94
CA LEU A 172 -5.15 26.97 -19.26
C LEU A 172 -6.37 27.86 -19.39
N HIS A 173 -7.49 27.51 -18.76
CA HIS A 173 -8.69 28.34 -18.76
C HIS A 173 -8.49 29.62 -17.96
N HIS A 174 -7.83 29.57 -16.79
CA HIS A 174 -7.55 30.76 -15.96
C HIS A 174 -6.45 31.68 -16.54
N MET A 175 -5.55 31.14 -17.38
CA MET A 175 -4.52 31.96 -18.07
C MET A 175 -5.08 32.69 -19.32
N ARG A 176 -6.30 32.38 -19.76
CA ARG A 176 -6.96 32.99 -20.93
C ARG A 176 -8.04 34.00 -20.57
N GLN A 177 -8.25 34.27 -19.30
CA GLN A 177 -9.11 35.38 -18.88
C GLN A 177 -8.24 36.64 -18.71
N PRO A 178 -8.60 37.75 -19.40
CA PRO A 178 -7.87 39.02 -19.38
C PRO A 178 -7.87 39.64 -17.98
#